data_e08eccbc38a4213cc28058cf47aeba78
#
_entry.id   e08eccbc38a4213cc28058cf47aeba78
#
_cell.length_a   1.000
_cell.length_b   1.000
_cell.length_c   1.000
_cell.angle_alpha   90.00
_cell.angle_beta   90.00
_cell.angle_gamma   90.00
#
_symmetry.space_group_name_H-M   'P 1'
#
loop_
_entity.id
_entity.type
_entity.pdbx_description
1 polymer ?
#
loop_
_entity_poly.entity_id
_entity_poly.type
_entity_poly.pdbx_seq_one_letter_code
_entity_poly.pdbx_strand_id
1 'polypeptide(L)'
;LSRKDNPKQLLKIVGDKTMLQITIDRLRKLKSTSEIYIITKKELYDIILKTIKHIKSENIIVEPSPKNTAPAIALVAQKIYMKNKNAIMGVFPADHLIVGHNYFEKSLNNAFSLVKREEILVAIGTKPSYPSTAYGYIQYEPGTKNKNGYHVKTFAEKPHITLAKRFIKSGDFLWNTGIFVWRANSLLSSLKKYMPELYEAMKDIGQRIENSDSFDDIWRTILPESIDYGLMEKADNIL
;
A
#
# COMPACT_ATOMS: atom_id res chain seq x y z
N LEU A 1 -8.57 4.19 -21.72
CA LEU A 1 -8.81 5.47 -21.03
C LEU A 1 -7.53 6.02 -20.37
N SER A 2 -6.63 5.17 -19.84
CA SER A 2 -5.37 5.63 -19.24
C SER A 2 -4.28 5.81 -20.30
N ARG A 3 -3.63 6.97 -20.32
CA ARG A 3 -2.49 7.31 -21.18
C ARG A 3 -1.36 7.87 -20.30
N LYS A 4 -0.13 7.97 -20.86
CA LYS A 4 1.03 8.53 -20.12
C LYS A 4 0.73 9.91 -19.51
N ASP A 5 -0.03 10.75 -20.25
CA ASP A 5 -0.37 12.12 -19.85
C ASP A 5 -1.70 12.22 -19.08
N ASN A 6 -2.45 11.12 -18.95
CA ASN A 6 -3.72 11.09 -18.21
C ASN A 6 -3.85 9.76 -17.43
N PRO A 7 -3.13 9.64 -16.31
CA PRO A 7 -3.11 8.41 -15.51
C PRO A 7 -4.46 8.16 -14.83
N LYS A 8 -4.79 6.89 -14.61
CA LYS A 8 -6.10 6.43 -14.09
C LYS A 8 -6.57 7.17 -12.83
N GLN A 9 -5.65 7.44 -11.92
CA GLN A 9 -5.96 8.09 -10.65
C GLN A 9 -6.43 9.55 -10.80
N LEU A 10 -6.15 10.19 -11.93
CA LEU A 10 -6.59 11.55 -12.25
C LEU A 10 -7.83 11.57 -13.16
N LEU A 11 -8.37 10.41 -13.55
CA LEU A 11 -9.60 10.33 -14.31
C LEU A 11 -10.83 10.56 -13.42
N LYS A 12 -11.79 11.30 -13.95
CA LYS A 12 -13.12 11.45 -13.37
C LYS A 12 -14.01 10.32 -13.90
N ILE A 13 -14.06 9.20 -13.20
CA ILE A 13 -14.83 8.02 -13.61
C ILE A 13 -16.21 8.03 -12.99
N VAL A 14 -16.34 8.60 -11.79
CA VAL A 14 -17.59 8.69 -11.04
C VAL A 14 -17.81 10.14 -10.61
N GLY A 15 -18.76 10.80 -11.24
CA GLY A 15 -19.07 12.22 -10.97
C GLY A 15 -17.93 13.17 -11.37
N ASP A 16 -17.83 14.30 -10.68
CA ASP A 16 -16.90 15.39 -11.00
C ASP A 16 -15.53 15.28 -10.33
N LYS A 17 -15.32 14.27 -9.49
CA LYS A 17 -14.07 14.06 -8.75
C LYS A 17 -13.19 13.03 -9.42
N THR A 18 -11.87 13.25 -9.37
CA THR A 18 -10.89 12.23 -9.78
C THR A 18 -10.87 11.05 -8.79
N MET A 19 -10.40 9.88 -9.23
CA MET A 19 -10.26 8.71 -8.36
C MET A 19 -9.38 9.01 -7.15
N LEU A 20 -8.31 9.79 -7.32
CA LEU A 20 -7.45 10.23 -6.23
C LEU A 20 -8.22 11.11 -5.24
N GLN A 21 -9.02 12.09 -5.71
CA GLN A 21 -9.87 12.91 -4.82
C GLN A 21 -10.85 12.06 -4.03
N ILE A 22 -11.53 11.11 -4.68
CA ILE A 22 -12.45 10.18 -4.02
C ILE A 22 -11.75 9.36 -2.93
N THR A 23 -10.54 8.88 -3.22
CA THR A 23 -9.74 8.12 -2.25
C THR A 23 -9.34 8.97 -1.06
N ILE A 24 -8.84 10.19 -1.28
CA ILE A 24 -8.46 11.11 -0.20
C ILE A 24 -9.67 11.53 0.63
N ASP A 25 -10.80 11.87 0.00
CA ASP A 25 -12.02 12.23 0.71
C ASP A 25 -12.52 11.09 1.59
N ARG A 26 -12.37 9.84 1.14
CA ARG A 26 -12.69 8.64 1.92
C ARG A 26 -11.80 8.50 3.13
N LEU A 27 -10.48 8.65 2.96
CA LEU A 27 -9.51 8.53 4.05
C LEU A 27 -9.67 9.66 5.08
N ARG A 28 -9.97 10.87 4.66
CA ARG A 28 -10.21 12.01 5.57
C ARG A 28 -11.45 11.85 6.46
N LYS A 29 -12.42 11.04 6.07
CA LYS A 29 -13.59 10.72 6.89
C LYS A 29 -13.26 9.77 8.04
N LEU A 30 -12.14 9.06 7.98
CA LEU A 30 -11.72 8.15 9.05
C LEU A 30 -11.19 8.97 10.23
N LYS A 31 -11.79 8.82 11.40
CA LYS A 31 -11.37 9.52 12.63
C LYS A 31 -9.94 9.18 13.07
N SER A 32 -9.43 8.02 12.64
CA SER A 32 -8.08 7.56 12.94
C SER A 32 -6.99 8.14 12.02
N THR A 33 -7.37 8.87 10.96
CA THR A 33 -6.40 9.46 10.03
C THR A 33 -5.85 10.77 10.59
N SER A 34 -4.54 10.81 10.85
CA SER A 34 -3.84 12.02 11.28
C SER A 34 -3.22 12.76 10.10
N GLU A 35 -2.53 12.05 9.22
CA GLU A 35 -1.87 12.60 8.02
C GLU A 35 -2.10 11.71 6.81
N ILE A 36 -2.11 12.31 5.63
CA ILE A 36 -2.17 11.62 4.34
C ILE A 36 -0.95 12.04 3.54
N TYR A 37 -0.23 11.04 3.04
CA TYR A 37 0.88 11.21 2.12
C TYR A 37 0.49 10.72 0.74
N ILE A 38 0.96 11.40 -0.29
CA ILE A 38 0.81 10.99 -1.69
C ILE A 38 2.21 10.79 -2.25
N ILE A 39 2.50 9.60 -2.75
CA ILE A 39 3.74 9.39 -3.52
C ILE A 39 3.41 9.41 -5.01
N THR A 40 4.21 10.13 -5.77
CA THR A 40 3.96 10.38 -7.17
C THR A 40 5.23 10.66 -7.95
N LYS A 41 5.14 10.71 -9.27
CA LYS A 41 6.21 11.16 -10.15
C LYS A 41 6.17 12.69 -10.35
N LYS A 42 7.30 13.28 -10.73
CA LYS A 42 7.50 14.72 -10.86
C LYS A 42 6.43 15.39 -11.74
N GLU A 43 6.09 14.78 -12.87
CA GLU A 43 5.15 15.33 -13.85
C GLU A 43 3.73 15.49 -13.31
N LEU A 44 3.38 14.78 -12.25
CA LEU A 44 2.05 14.84 -11.66
C LEU A 44 1.97 15.73 -10.42
N TYR A 45 3.10 16.18 -9.88
CA TYR A 45 3.15 16.96 -8.64
C TYR A 45 2.26 18.21 -8.68
N ASP A 46 2.44 19.07 -9.70
CA ASP A 46 1.69 20.32 -9.82
C ASP A 46 0.19 20.08 -10.02
N ILE A 47 -0.17 19.04 -10.79
CA ILE A 47 -1.56 18.67 -11.02
C ILE A 47 -2.20 18.21 -9.71
N ILE A 48 -1.51 17.38 -8.93
CA ILE A 48 -1.99 16.89 -7.64
C ILE A 48 -2.12 18.05 -6.67
N LEU A 49 -1.12 18.91 -6.55
CA LEU A 49 -1.13 20.07 -5.66
C LEU A 49 -2.30 21.02 -5.97
N LYS A 50 -2.60 21.26 -7.25
CA LYS A 50 -3.75 22.09 -7.68
C LYS A 50 -5.09 21.41 -7.44
N THR A 51 -5.15 20.08 -7.59
CA THR A 51 -6.39 19.31 -7.55
C THR A 51 -6.81 18.96 -6.11
N ILE A 52 -5.83 18.69 -5.23
CA ILE A 52 -6.04 18.22 -3.86
C ILE A 52 -5.76 19.34 -2.86
N LYS A 53 -6.75 20.20 -2.64
CA LYS A 53 -6.62 21.43 -1.82
C LYS A 53 -6.28 21.23 -0.33
N HIS A 54 -6.35 20.00 0.18
CA HIS A 54 -6.26 19.74 1.62
C HIS A 54 -5.04 18.90 2.02
N ILE A 55 -4.11 18.69 1.09
CA ILE A 55 -2.84 18.02 1.34
C ILE A 55 -1.74 19.08 1.39
N LYS A 56 -0.92 19.02 2.41
CA LYS A 56 0.28 19.87 2.51
C LYS A 56 1.27 19.48 1.41
N SER A 57 1.94 20.45 0.82
CA SER A 57 2.95 20.19 -0.23
C SER A 57 4.05 19.23 0.25
N GLU A 58 4.47 19.32 1.52
CA GLU A 58 5.47 18.44 2.14
C GLU A 58 5.04 16.97 2.25
N ASN A 59 3.72 16.70 2.15
CA ASN A 59 3.15 15.36 2.17
C ASN A 59 2.95 14.78 0.74
N ILE A 60 3.25 15.56 -0.30
CA ILE A 60 3.34 15.06 -1.68
C ILE A 60 4.81 14.70 -1.94
N ILE A 61 5.11 13.42 -1.89
CA ILE A 61 6.46 12.88 -2.07
C ILE A 61 6.66 12.57 -3.55
N VAL A 62 7.69 13.14 -4.13
CA VAL A 62 8.08 12.87 -5.51
C VAL A 62 9.16 11.81 -5.51
N GLU A 63 8.90 10.66 -6.15
CA GLU A 63 9.95 9.69 -6.42
C GLU A 63 10.85 10.18 -7.59
N PRO A 64 12.18 10.06 -7.50
CA PRO A 64 13.07 10.52 -8.56
C PRO A 64 12.83 9.83 -9.91
N SER A 65 12.47 8.54 -9.87
CA SER A 65 12.01 7.75 -11.02
C SER A 65 11.14 6.59 -10.56
N PRO A 66 10.19 6.11 -11.38
CA PRO A 66 9.32 5.00 -11.01
C PRO A 66 10.11 3.70 -10.76
N LYS A 67 9.97 3.11 -9.57
CA LYS A 67 10.67 1.88 -9.15
C LYS A 67 9.70 0.79 -8.67
N ASN A 68 8.41 0.89 -9.05
CA ASN A 68 7.33 0.01 -8.59
C ASN A 68 6.94 0.28 -7.11
N THR A 69 6.11 -0.56 -6.51
CA THR A 69 5.44 -0.26 -5.24
C THR A 69 6.31 -0.43 -4.00
N ALA A 70 7.26 -1.36 -3.98
CA ALA A 70 8.08 -1.56 -2.78
C ALA A 70 8.99 -0.36 -2.47
N PRO A 71 9.80 0.19 -3.39
CA PRO A 71 10.59 1.38 -3.11
C PRO A 71 9.73 2.61 -2.79
N ALA A 72 8.60 2.78 -3.47
CA ALA A 72 7.68 3.88 -3.22
C ALA A 72 7.12 3.85 -1.79
N ILE A 73 6.64 2.67 -1.34
CA ILE A 73 6.12 2.47 0.01
C ILE A 73 7.24 2.62 1.05
N ALA A 74 8.42 2.07 0.78
CA ALA A 74 9.57 2.13 1.67
C ALA A 74 10.05 3.57 1.90
N LEU A 75 10.06 4.41 0.86
CA LEU A 75 10.42 5.83 0.95
C LEU A 75 9.47 6.61 1.87
N VAL A 76 8.16 6.39 1.72
CA VAL A 76 7.15 7.00 2.60
C VAL A 76 7.29 6.46 4.02
N ALA A 77 7.51 5.15 4.18
CA ALA A 77 7.68 4.52 5.49
C ALA A 77 8.92 5.08 6.22
N GLN A 78 10.04 5.26 5.53
CA GLN A 78 11.25 5.86 6.08
C GLN A 78 10.97 7.29 6.57
N LYS A 79 10.28 8.11 5.77
CA LYS A 79 9.91 9.48 6.16
C LYS A 79 8.99 9.52 7.36
N ILE A 80 8.01 8.61 7.44
CA ILE A 80 7.11 8.48 8.60
C ILE A 80 7.87 8.01 9.84
N TYR A 81 8.74 6.99 9.68
CA TYR A 81 9.56 6.42 10.75
C TYR A 81 10.47 7.46 11.42
N MET A 82 11.07 8.36 10.64
CA MET A 82 11.90 9.45 11.15
C MET A 82 11.10 10.41 12.04
N LYS A 83 9.83 10.66 11.70
CA LYS A 83 8.94 11.48 12.53
C LYS A 83 8.43 10.73 13.78
N ASN A 84 8.02 9.47 13.60
CA ASN A 84 7.48 8.63 14.66
C ASN A 84 7.68 7.14 14.32
N LYS A 85 8.60 6.48 15.03
CA LYS A 85 8.95 5.07 14.83
C LYS A 85 7.75 4.11 15.00
N ASN A 86 6.79 4.47 15.83
CA ASN A 86 5.61 3.67 16.14
C ASN A 86 4.36 4.08 15.33
N ALA A 87 4.52 4.97 14.36
CA ALA A 87 3.40 5.37 13.50
C ALA A 87 2.81 4.17 12.77
N ILE A 88 1.48 4.09 12.77
CA ILE A 88 0.75 3.12 11.95
C ILE A 88 0.49 3.78 10.61
N MET A 89 0.85 3.10 9.55
CA MET A 89 0.58 3.54 8.19
C MET A 89 -0.35 2.57 7.48
N GLY A 90 -1.30 3.12 6.72
CA GLY A 90 -2.10 2.39 5.75
C GLY A 90 -1.66 2.77 4.34
N VAL A 91 -1.53 1.79 3.47
CA VAL A 91 -1.23 1.95 2.04
C VAL A 91 -2.51 1.73 1.25
N PHE A 92 -2.82 2.65 0.34
CA PHE A 92 -4.07 2.61 -0.43
C PHE A 92 -3.79 2.90 -1.91
N PRO A 93 -4.21 2.01 -2.83
CA PRO A 93 -4.23 2.34 -4.25
C PRO A 93 -5.13 3.56 -4.53
N ALA A 94 -4.65 4.46 -5.38
CA ALA A 94 -5.34 5.72 -5.68
C ALA A 94 -6.46 5.59 -6.73
N ASP A 95 -6.67 4.39 -7.29
CA ASP A 95 -7.59 4.10 -8.39
C ASP A 95 -8.72 3.11 -8.03
N HIS A 96 -8.96 2.91 -6.72
CA HIS A 96 -10.01 2.02 -6.24
C HIS A 96 -11.31 2.75 -5.92
N LEU A 97 -12.40 2.27 -6.49
CA LEU A 97 -13.75 2.62 -6.08
C LEU A 97 -14.20 1.63 -4.99
N ILE A 98 -14.40 2.12 -3.77
CA ILE A 98 -14.88 1.32 -2.64
C ILE A 98 -16.30 1.75 -2.28
N VAL A 99 -17.22 0.79 -2.31
CA VAL A 99 -18.61 0.94 -1.90
C VAL A 99 -18.77 0.31 -0.50
N GLY A 100 -19.63 0.90 0.36
CA GLY A 100 -19.84 0.38 1.71
C GLY A 100 -18.86 0.95 2.74
N HIS A 101 -18.89 2.28 2.93
CA HIS A 101 -17.98 3.01 3.84
C HIS A 101 -17.86 2.38 5.23
N ASN A 102 -18.98 1.96 5.84
CA ASN A 102 -18.99 1.38 7.19
C ASN A 102 -18.18 0.06 7.28
N TYR A 103 -18.28 -0.79 6.25
CA TYR A 103 -17.52 -2.04 6.20
C TYR A 103 -16.02 -1.76 6.01
N PHE A 104 -15.69 -0.80 5.16
CA PHE A 104 -14.32 -0.37 4.94
C PHE A 104 -13.69 0.18 6.23
N GLU A 105 -14.37 1.12 6.91
CA GLU A 105 -13.92 1.68 8.18
C GLU A 105 -13.75 0.62 9.27
N LYS A 106 -14.72 -0.31 9.39
CA LYS A 106 -14.62 -1.44 10.34
C LYS A 106 -13.41 -2.32 10.06
N SER A 107 -13.15 -2.65 8.81
CA SER A 107 -11.99 -3.48 8.42
C SER A 107 -10.68 -2.78 8.73
N LEU A 108 -10.56 -1.48 8.47
CA LEU A 108 -9.38 -0.70 8.81
C LEU A 108 -9.18 -0.57 10.33
N ASN A 109 -10.23 -0.33 11.09
CA ASN A 109 -10.14 -0.24 12.55
C ASN A 109 -9.70 -1.57 13.17
N ASN A 110 -10.14 -2.70 12.62
CA ASN A 110 -9.66 -4.03 13.00
C ASN A 110 -8.16 -4.17 12.69
N ALA A 111 -7.72 -3.82 11.46
CA ALA A 111 -6.33 -3.87 11.06
C ALA A 111 -5.44 -2.98 11.97
N PHE A 112 -5.88 -1.75 12.26
CA PHE A 112 -5.17 -0.86 13.19
C PHE A 112 -5.06 -1.45 14.60
N SER A 113 -6.09 -2.13 15.08
CA SER A 113 -6.07 -2.78 16.40
C SER A 113 -5.08 -3.94 16.46
N LEU A 114 -4.93 -4.70 15.37
CA LEU A 114 -3.98 -5.80 15.25
C LEU A 114 -2.54 -5.28 15.29
N VAL A 115 -2.18 -4.36 14.39
CA VAL A 115 -0.81 -3.83 14.28
C VAL A 115 -0.38 -3.01 15.49
N LYS A 116 -1.30 -2.52 16.34
CA LYS A 116 -0.96 -1.89 17.62
C LYS A 116 -0.38 -2.87 18.62
N ARG A 117 -0.79 -4.13 18.58
CA ARG A 117 -0.46 -5.15 19.59
C ARG A 117 0.67 -6.05 19.16
N GLU A 118 0.81 -6.27 17.87
CA GLU A 118 1.70 -7.28 17.30
C GLU A 118 2.58 -6.68 16.21
N GLU A 119 3.77 -7.25 16.02
CA GLU A 119 4.68 -6.87 14.93
C GLU A 119 4.34 -7.64 13.65
N ILE A 120 3.18 -7.33 13.10
CA ILE A 120 2.62 -7.99 11.93
C ILE A 120 2.39 -7.03 10.78
N LEU A 121 2.24 -7.60 9.60
CA LEU A 121 1.76 -6.94 8.39
C LEU A 121 0.31 -7.38 8.16
N VAL A 122 -0.56 -6.45 7.81
CA VAL A 122 -1.98 -6.77 7.54
C VAL A 122 -2.30 -6.45 6.09
N ALA A 123 -2.88 -7.42 5.38
CA ALA A 123 -3.43 -7.26 4.04
C ALA A 123 -4.95 -7.28 4.08
N ILE A 124 -5.61 -6.34 3.40
CA ILE A 124 -7.05 -6.32 3.28
C ILE A 124 -7.47 -7.11 2.03
N GLY A 125 -8.17 -8.20 2.25
CA GLY A 125 -8.75 -9.00 1.17
C GLY A 125 -10.25 -8.77 1.00
N THR A 126 -10.78 -9.04 -0.19
CA THR A 126 -12.21 -9.06 -0.47
C THR A 126 -12.64 -10.37 -1.11
N LYS A 127 -13.85 -10.83 -0.81
CA LYS A 127 -14.35 -12.11 -1.33
C LYS A 127 -14.47 -12.04 -2.86
N PRO A 128 -13.87 -12.99 -3.61
CA PRO A 128 -13.98 -13.01 -5.05
C PRO A 128 -15.41 -13.36 -5.48
N SER A 129 -15.93 -12.62 -6.47
CA SER A 129 -17.24 -12.87 -7.07
C SER A 129 -17.16 -13.62 -8.41
N TYR A 130 -15.98 -13.65 -9.04
CA TYR A 130 -15.70 -14.36 -10.29
C TYR A 130 -14.19 -14.70 -10.41
N PRO A 131 -13.79 -15.65 -11.26
CA PRO A 131 -12.38 -16.02 -11.38
C PRO A 131 -11.59 -15.01 -12.23
N SER A 132 -11.18 -13.89 -11.59
CA SER A 132 -10.38 -12.86 -12.24
C SER A 132 -8.93 -13.32 -12.44
N THR A 133 -8.38 -13.03 -13.62
CA THR A 133 -6.95 -13.19 -13.91
C THR A 133 -6.18 -11.87 -13.79
N ALA A 134 -6.88 -10.77 -13.46
CA ALA A 134 -6.32 -9.44 -13.36
C ALA A 134 -5.94 -9.05 -11.92
N TYR A 135 -6.36 -9.83 -10.93
CA TYR A 135 -6.15 -9.56 -9.51
C TYR A 135 -5.20 -10.57 -8.87
N GLY A 136 -4.51 -10.14 -7.82
CA GLY A 136 -3.84 -11.02 -6.90
C GLY A 136 -4.84 -11.72 -5.96
N TYR A 137 -4.47 -12.89 -5.47
CA TYR A 137 -5.24 -13.69 -4.51
C TYR A 137 -4.42 -13.93 -3.24
N ILE A 138 -5.12 -13.90 -2.11
CA ILE A 138 -4.55 -14.18 -0.79
C ILE A 138 -5.23 -15.46 -0.28
N GLN A 139 -4.47 -16.53 -0.06
CA GLN A 139 -4.97 -17.70 0.65
C GLN A 139 -4.84 -17.48 2.15
N TYR A 140 -5.90 -17.71 2.88
CA TYR A 140 -5.92 -17.62 4.34
C TYR A 140 -6.22 -18.99 4.98
N GLU A 141 -5.85 -19.14 6.24
CA GLU A 141 -6.12 -20.34 7.03
C GLU A 141 -7.42 -20.17 7.82
N PRO A 142 -8.54 -20.82 7.43
CA PRO A 142 -9.83 -20.62 8.09
C PRO A 142 -9.85 -20.96 9.57
N GLY A 143 -9.04 -21.91 10.02
CA GLY A 143 -8.94 -22.33 11.42
C GLY A 143 -8.14 -21.40 12.32
N THR A 144 -7.40 -20.45 11.75
CA THR A 144 -6.49 -19.56 12.50
C THR A 144 -7.08 -18.19 12.79
N LYS A 145 -8.41 -18.07 12.82
CA LYS A 145 -9.07 -16.80 13.09
C LYS A 145 -8.64 -16.25 14.44
N ASN A 146 -7.64 -15.39 14.45
CA ASN A 146 -7.40 -14.48 15.55
C ASN A 146 -8.54 -13.45 15.58
N LYS A 147 -8.94 -12.94 16.74
CA LYS A 147 -10.19 -12.17 16.98
C LYS A 147 -10.65 -11.23 15.85
N ASN A 148 -9.77 -10.79 14.96
CA ASN A 148 -10.06 -9.84 13.89
C ASN A 148 -9.37 -10.13 12.54
N GLY A 149 -8.65 -11.24 12.37
CA GLY A 149 -7.93 -11.58 11.15
C GLY A 149 -7.67 -13.06 10.98
N TYR A 150 -7.11 -13.46 9.85
CA TYR A 150 -6.69 -14.82 9.52
C TYR A 150 -5.21 -14.80 9.17
N HIS A 151 -4.46 -15.84 9.52
CA HIS A 151 -3.11 -16.01 9.01
C HIS A 151 -3.13 -16.20 7.50
N VAL A 152 -2.27 -15.48 6.82
CA VAL A 152 -2.05 -15.64 5.38
C VAL A 152 -1.15 -16.84 5.16
N LYS A 153 -1.59 -17.74 4.29
CA LYS A 153 -0.83 -18.93 3.88
C LYS A 153 0.04 -18.66 2.66
N THR A 154 -0.50 -17.95 1.68
CA THR A 154 0.23 -17.60 0.46
C THR A 154 -0.44 -16.46 -0.29
N PHE A 155 0.34 -15.80 -1.13
CA PHE A 155 -0.12 -14.88 -2.17
C PHE A 155 0.04 -15.52 -3.54
N ALA A 156 -0.84 -15.20 -4.48
CA ALA A 156 -0.76 -15.62 -5.86
C ALA A 156 -1.15 -14.45 -6.77
N GLU A 157 -0.17 -13.85 -7.42
CA GLU A 157 -0.39 -12.68 -8.26
C GLU A 157 -0.84 -13.10 -9.66
N LYS A 158 -1.98 -12.59 -10.12
CA LYS A 158 -2.55 -12.73 -11.46
C LYS A 158 -2.52 -14.17 -12.01
N PRO A 159 -3.21 -15.12 -11.37
CA PRO A 159 -3.19 -16.52 -11.78
C PRO A 159 -3.87 -16.72 -13.15
N HIS A 160 -3.51 -17.77 -13.84
CA HIS A 160 -4.26 -18.17 -15.03
C HIS A 160 -5.68 -18.65 -14.67
N ILE A 161 -6.60 -18.60 -15.63
CA ILE A 161 -8.05 -18.82 -15.41
C ILE A 161 -8.39 -20.14 -14.70
N THR A 162 -7.69 -21.23 -15.01
CA THR A 162 -7.92 -22.54 -14.37
C THR A 162 -7.60 -22.49 -12.88
N LEU A 163 -6.50 -21.82 -12.50
CA LEU A 163 -6.09 -21.66 -11.11
C LEU A 163 -7.04 -20.71 -10.37
N ALA A 164 -7.44 -19.59 -10.98
CA ALA A 164 -8.44 -18.68 -10.42
C ALA A 164 -9.78 -19.36 -10.12
N LYS A 165 -10.24 -20.26 -11.01
CA LYS A 165 -11.44 -21.08 -10.77
C LYS A 165 -11.28 -22.03 -9.57
N ARG A 166 -10.09 -22.63 -9.40
CA ARG A 166 -9.79 -23.49 -8.24
C ARG A 166 -9.79 -22.68 -6.94
N PHE A 167 -9.22 -21.48 -6.92
CA PHE A 167 -9.21 -20.60 -5.77
C PHE A 167 -10.61 -20.21 -5.30
N ILE A 168 -11.53 -19.93 -6.22
CA ILE A 168 -12.92 -19.66 -5.85
C ILE A 168 -13.60 -20.93 -5.30
N LYS A 169 -13.37 -22.08 -5.90
CA LYS A 169 -13.99 -23.35 -5.48
C LYS A 169 -13.51 -23.79 -4.10
N SER A 170 -12.26 -23.55 -3.73
CA SER A 170 -11.72 -23.90 -2.41
C SER A 170 -12.33 -23.08 -1.27
N GLY A 171 -12.71 -21.82 -1.54
CA GLY A 171 -13.41 -20.96 -0.58
C GLY A 171 -12.53 -20.29 0.46
N ASP A 172 -11.20 -20.51 0.43
CA ASP A 172 -10.19 -19.97 1.34
C ASP A 172 -9.30 -18.91 0.70
N PHE A 173 -9.73 -18.33 -0.44
CA PHE A 173 -9.04 -17.26 -1.13
C PHE A 173 -9.85 -15.96 -1.14
N LEU A 174 -9.14 -14.86 -0.98
CA LEU A 174 -9.63 -13.49 -1.15
C LEU A 174 -8.88 -12.83 -2.30
N TRP A 175 -9.49 -11.86 -2.98
CA TRP A 175 -8.74 -10.95 -3.83
C TRP A 175 -7.88 -10.04 -2.99
N ASN A 176 -6.62 -9.88 -3.35
CA ASN A 176 -5.74 -8.87 -2.80
C ASN A 176 -6.22 -7.48 -3.27
N THR A 177 -6.59 -6.63 -2.35
CA THR A 177 -7.00 -5.26 -2.67
C THR A 177 -5.81 -4.30 -2.80
N GLY A 178 -4.58 -4.73 -2.50
CA GLY A 178 -3.43 -3.85 -2.42
C GLY A 178 -3.53 -2.81 -1.29
N ILE A 179 -4.47 -2.99 -0.36
CA ILE A 179 -4.56 -2.18 0.86
C ILE A 179 -3.84 -2.91 1.97
N PHE A 180 -2.82 -2.26 2.54
CA PHE A 180 -1.99 -2.83 3.58
C PHE A 180 -1.96 -1.91 4.80
N VAL A 181 -1.81 -2.51 5.98
CA VAL A 181 -1.67 -1.78 7.25
C VAL A 181 -0.55 -2.40 8.07
N TRP A 182 0.33 -1.57 8.60
CA TRP A 182 1.45 -1.96 9.47
C TRP A 182 1.98 -0.79 10.28
N ARG A 183 2.84 -1.04 11.25
CA ARG A 183 3.68 0.00 11.83
C ARG A 183 4.87 0.29 10.91
N ALA A 184 5.29 1.54 10.81
CA ALA A 184 6.46 1.91 10.01
C ALA A 184 7.70 1.10 10.40
N ASN A 185 7.93 0.90 11.71
CA ASN A 185 9.00 0.06 12.22
C ASN A 185 8.88 -1.41 11.77
N SER A 186 7.68 -2.01 11.86
CA SER A 186 7.45 -3.41 11.46
C SER A 186 7.71 -3.62 9.98
N LEU A 187 7.29 -2.66 9.14
CA LEU A 187 7.61 -2.71 7.71
C LEU A 187 9.12 -2.66 7.47
N LEU A 188 9.83 -1.69 8.05
CA LEU A 188 11.28 -1.55 7.87
C LEU A 188 12.04 -2.79 8.38
N SER A 189 11.61 -3.39 9.49
CA SER A 189 12.16 -4.65 10.00
C SER A 189 11.94 -5.80 9.02
N SER A 190 10.76 -5.87 8.41
CA SER A 190 10.45 -6.87 7.39
C SER A 190 11.26 -6.64 6.11
N LEU A 191 11.43 -5.38 5.67
CA LEU A 191 12.32 -5.06 4.55
C LEU A 191 13.76 -5.46 4.82
N LYS A 192 14.26 -5.25 6.04
CA LYS A 192 15.61 -5.72 6.43
C LYS A 192 15.78 -7.23 6.25
N LYS A 193 14.74 -8.01 6.56
CA LYS A 193 14.76 -9.49 6.46
C LYS A 193 14.62 -9.98 5.01
N TYR A 194 13.70 -9.41 4.25
CA TYR A 194 13.27 -9.95 2.96
C TYR A 194 13.76 -9.16 1.73
N MET A 195 14.12 -7.88 1.92
CA MET A 195 14.62 -6.97 0.89
C MET A 195 15.79 -6.13 1.43
N PRO A 196 16.92 -6.78 1.87
CA PRO A 196 18.00 -6.10 2.61
C PRO A 196 18.63 -4.95 1.83
N GLU A 197 18.80 -5.08 0.52
CA GLU A 197 19.36 -4.02 -0.33
C GLU A 197 18.47 -2.77 -0.34
N LEU A 198 17.15 -2.96 -0.43
CA LEU A 198 16.19 -1.86 -0.35
C LEU A 198 16.19 -1.22 1.04
N TYR A 199 16.30 -2.02 2.11
CA TYR A 199 16.36 -1.50 3.46
C TYR A 199 17.60 -0.61 3.69
N GLU A 200 18.79 -1.06 3.28
CA GLU A 200 20.01 -0.25 3.42
C GLU A 200 19.93 1.04 2.58
N ALA A 201 19.43 0.95 1.33
CA ALA A 201 19.19 2.14 0.53
C ALA A 201 18.24 3.14 1.21
N MET A 202 17.14 2.66 1.84
CA MET A 202 16.21 3.53 2.56
C MET A 202 16.83 4.16 3.81
N LYS A 203 17.71 3.47 4.50
CA LYS A 203 18.45 4.00 5.65
C LYS A 203 19.38 5.15 5.22
N ASP A 204 20.13 4.96 4.12
CA ASP A 204 21.01 5.99 3.56
C ASP A 204 20.19 7.19 3.04
N ILE A 205 19.07 6.94 2.38
CA ILE A 205 18.12 7.99 1.96
C ILE A 205 17.59 8.75 3.17
N GLY A 206 17.29 8.06 4.29
CA GLY A 206 16.87 8.70 5.54
C GLY A 206 17.92 9.71 6.03
N GLN A 207 19.20 9.35 6.04
CA GLN A 207 20.30 10.26 6.42
C GLN A 207 20.40 11.48 5.48
N ARG A 208 20.23 11.27 4.16
CA ARG A 208 20.22 12.37 3.18
C ARG A 208 19.04 13.32 3.42
N ILE A 209 17.85 12.78 3.73
CA ILE A 209 16.66 13.60 4.03
C ILE A 209 16.89 14.44 5.31
N GLU A 210 17.49 13.87 6.37
CA GLU A 210 17.83 14.61 7.61
C GLU A 210 18.77 15.79 7.33
N ASN A 211 19.75 15.58 6.45
CA ASN A 211 20.72 16.59 6.06
C ASN A 211 20.20 17.57 5.00
N SER A 212 18.97 17.38 4.48
CA SER A 212 18.42 18.12 3.34
C SER A 212 19.22 17.93 2.03
N ASP A 213 19.91 16.79 1.89
CA ASP A 213 20.68 16.42 0.71
C ASP A 213 19.83 15.68 -0.32
N SER A 214 20.21 15.73 -1.60
CA SER A 214 19.64 14.88 -2.64
C SER A 214 20.01 13.42 -2.42
N PHE A 215 19.07 12.52 -2.74
CA PHE A 215 19.27 11.07 -2.72
C PHE A 215 19.07 10.41 -4.11
N ASP A 216 19.12 11.18 -5.17
CA ASP A 216 18.88 10.70 -6.53
C ASP A 216 19.89 9.64 -6.98
N ASP A 217 21.14 9.76 -6.53
CA ASP A 217 22.21 8.80 -6.76
C ASP A 217 21.89 7.43 -6.13
N ILE A 218 21.48 7.41 -4.88
CA ILE A 218 21.06 6.19 -4.16
C ILE A 218 19.81 5.62 -4.83
N TRP A 219 18.80 6.46 -5.14
CA TRP A 219 17.56 6.00 -5.75
C TRP A 219 17.78 5.29 -7.09
N ARG A 220 18.74 5.74 -7.90
CA ARG A 220 19.06 5.11 -9.19
C ARG A 220 19.52 3.66 -9.05
N THR A 221 20.22 3.31 -7.98
CA THR A 221 20.73 1.95 -7.75
C THR A 221 19.64 0.96 -7.33
N ILE A 222 18.49 1.44 -6.79
CA ILE A 222 17.42 0.58 -6.34
C ILE A 222 16.79 -0.15 -7.52
N LEU A 223 16.65 -1.47 -7.41
CA LEU A 223 15.94 -2.29 -8.40
C LEU A 223 14.42 -2.11 -8.26
N PRO A 224 13.69 -1.96 -9.36
CA PRO A 224 12.23 -1.90 -9.33
C PRO A 224 11.63 -3.22 -8.86
N GLU A 225 10.80 -3.19 -7.81
CA GLU A 225 10.12 -4.38 -7.29
C GLU A 225 8.74 -4.02 -6.73
N SER A 226 7.78 -4.93 -6.85
CA SER A 226 6.49 -4.75 -6.19
C SER A 226 6.56 -5.17 -4.73
N ILE A 227 5.76 -4.54 -3.88
CA ILE A 227 5.65 -4.93 -2.46
C ILE A 227 5.09 -6.35 -2.33
N ASP A 228 4.24 -6.77 -3.26
CA ASP A 228 3.64 -8.09 -3.29
C ASP A 228 4.71 -9.16 -3.44
N TYR A 229 5.53 -9.11 -4.50
CA TYR A 229 6.60 -10.07 -4.76
C TYR A 229 7.81 -9.92 -3.83
N GLY A 230 8.20 -8.68 -3.54
CA GLY A 230 9.38 -8.42 -2.73
C GLY A 230 9.21 -8.78 -1.27
N LEU A 231 8.02 -8.57 -0.72
CA LEU A 231 7.74 -8.72 0.71
C LEU A 231 6.56 -9.65 1.00
N MET A 232 5.36 -9.37 0.44
CA MET A 232 4.13 -10.02 0.91
C MET A 232 4.07 -11.52 0.58
N GLU A 233 4.70 -11.97 -0.49
CA GLU A 233 4.81 -13.40 -0.83
C GLU A 233 5.81 -14.17 0.06
N LYS A 234 6.73 -13.45 0.74
CA LYS A 234 7.85 -14.04 1.49
C LYS A 234 7.69 -13.94 3.00
N ALA A 235 6.93 -12.96 3.47
CA ALA A 235 6.81 -12.69 4.89
C ALA A 235 5.91 -13.72 5.57
N ASP A 236 6.32 -14.16 6.76
CA ASP A 236 5.67 -15.18 7.59
C ASP A 236 4.73 -14.60 8.66
N ASN A 237 4.74 -13.29 8.85
CA ASN A 237 3.98 -12.55 9.87
C ASN A 237 2.81 -11.73 9.28
N ILE A 238 2.04 -12.30 8.34
CA ILE A 238 0.93 -11.60 7.68
C ILE A 238 -0.42 -12.12 8.18
N LEU A 239 -1.33 -11.18 8.46
CA LEU A 239 -2.75 -11.42 8.70
C LEU A 239 -3.63 -10.80 7.64
#